data_d68b1239a8b71f1ef69fce1935eba283
#
_entry.id   d68b1239a8b71f1ef69fce1935eba283
#
_cell.length_a   1.000
_cell.length_b   1.000
_cell.length_c   1.000
_cell.angle_alpha   90.00
_cell.angle_beta   90.00
_cell.angle_gamma   90.00
#
_symmetry.space_group_name_H-M   'P 1'
#
loop_
_entity.id
_entity.type
_entity.pdbx_description
1 polymer ?
#
loop_
_entity_poly.entity_id
_entity_poly.type
_entity_poly.pdbx_seq_one_letter_code
_entity_poly.pdbx_strand_id
1 'polypeptide(L)'
;VVASEDATFQDNTMYMGIPGIEYFAHAWELGIRKAKEFLLTGQAMTATEALQAGMVNRVVPRDQLEAATLALARNIADKPSFALKLGKDSINAAFSAQGFDNVQRAAFNAHQLAHAYYRFTQDGAFADRGFLDRFMATKKK
;
A
#
# COMPACT_ATOMS: atom_id res chain seq x y z
N VAL A 1 3.45 9.80 6.46
CA VAL A 1 2.00 9.54 6.60
C VAL A 1 1.57 9.85 8.03
N VAL A 2 0.45 10.58 8.20
CA VAL A 2 -0.25 10.76 9.48
C VAL A 2 -1.61 10.06 9.33
N ALA A 3 -1.98 9.23 10.29
CA ALA A 3 -3.24 8.49 10.27
C ALA A 3 -4.09 8.85 11.49
N SER A 4 -5.41 8.77 11.35
CA SER A 4 -6.30 8.78 12.51
C SER A 4 -6.27 7.42 13.22
N GLU A 5 -6.55 7.40 14.53
CA GLU A 5 -6.52 6.18 15.35
C GLU A 5 -7.51 5.11 14.89
N ASP A 6 -8.57 5.50 14.21
CA ASP A 6 -9.60 4.63 13.63
C ASP A 6 -9.36 4.27 12.16
N ALA A 7 -8.23 4.70 11.57
CA ALA A 7 -7.89 4.34 10.20
C ALA A 7 -7.51 2.85 10.08
N THR A 8 -7.87 2.27 8.95
CA THR A 8 -7.47 0.92 8.56
C THR A 8 -6.86 0.92 7.17
N PHE A 9 -5.91 0.02 6.95
CA PHE A 9 -5.20 -0.16 5.69
C PHE A 9 -5.44 -1.59 5.20
N GLN A 10 -5.75 -1.75 3.93
CA GLN A 10 -6.01 -3.06 3.36
C GLN A 10 -5.60 -3.09 1.89
N ASP A 11 -4.91 -4.15 1.48
CA ASP A 11 -4.81 -4.56 0.09
C ASP A 11 -5.63 -5.86 -0.09
N ASN A 12 -6.75 -5.75 -0.75
CA ASN A 12 -7.68 -6.85 -0.96
C ASN A 12 -7.55 -7.50 -2.34
N THR A 13 -6.52 -7.15 -3.11
CA THR A 13 -6.31 -7.65 -4.49
C THR A 13 -6.13 -9.16 -4.53
N MET A 14 -5.51 -9.74 -3.50
CA MET A 14 -5.32 -11.20 -3.39
C MET A 14 -6.67 -11.95 -3.39
N TYR A 15 -7.71 -11.37 -2.82
CA TYR A 15 -9.06 -11.94 -2.88
C TYR A 15 -9.65 -11.99 -4.29
N MET A 16 -9.20 -11.13 -5.17
CA MET A 16 -9.59 -11.13 -6.59
C MET A 16 -8.70 -12.03 -7.44
N GLY A 17 -7.73 -12.73 -6.81
CA GLY A 17 -6.71 -13.52 -7.51
C GLY A 17 -5.59 -12.67 -8.15
N ILE A 18 -5.49 -11.40 -7.77
CA ILE A 18 -4.48 -10.46 -8.27
C ILE A 18 -3.36 -10.34 -7.24
N PRO A 19 -2.07 -10.41 -7.63
CA PRO A 19 -0.94 -10.48 -6.70
C PRO A 19 -0.48 -9.11 -6.17
N GLY A 20 -1.39 -8.20 -5.86
CA GLY A 20 -1.11 -6.86 -5.37
C GLY A 20 -1.49 -5.77 -6.38
N ILE A 21 -1.42 -4.52 -5.93
CA ILE A 21 -1.67 -3.34 -6.75
C ILE A 21 -0.47 -3.02 -7.66
N GLU A 22 -0.67 -2.14 -8.64
CA GLU A 22 0.39 -1.76 -9.59
C GLU A 22 1.55 -1.00 -8.93
N TYR A 23 1.29 -0.25 -7.86
CA TYR A 23 2.33 0.38 -7.04
C TYR A 23 2.70 -0.53 -5.86
N PHE A 24 3.64 -1.42 -6.09
CA PHE A 24 4.02 -2.46 -5.14
C PHE A 24 5.13 -1.99 -4.19
N ALA A 25 4.78 -1.41 -3.05
CA ALA A 25 5.70 -0.90 -2.04
C ALA A 25 5.73 -1.71 -0.74
N HIS A 26 4.91 -2.75 -0.62
CA HIS A 26 4.65 -3.48 0.62
C HIS A 26 5.92 -3.93 1.36
N ALA A 27 6.93 -4.42 0.63
CA ALA A 27 8.15 -4.95 1.24
C ALA A 27 9.01 -3.85 1.91
N TRP A 28 8.97 -2.63 1.38
CA TRP A 28 9.70 -1.48 1.92
C TRP A 28 8.94 -0.82 3.07
N GLU A 29 7.62 -0.69 2.93
CA GLU A 29 6.78 -0.02 3.94
C GLU A 29 6.55 -0.87 5.19
N LEU A 30 6.54 -2.20 5.07
CA LEU A 30 6.16 -3.13 6.13
C LEU A 30 7.28 -4.11 6.54
N GLY A 31 8.36 -4.16 5.77
CA GLY A 31 9.32 -5.27 5.82
C GLY A 31 8.75 -6.58 5.30
N ILE A 32 9.61 -7.49 4.87
CA ILE A 32 9.25 -8.70 4.10
C ILE A 32 8.19 -9.59 4.79
N ARG A 33 8.31 -9.79 6.12
CA ARG A 33 7.41 -10.71 6.85
C ARG A 33 6.00 -10.13 6.98
N LYS A 34 5.89 -8.87 7.41
CA LYS A 34 4.59 -8.21 7.57
C LYS A 34 3.93 -7.96 6.21
N ALA A 35 4.72 -7.63 5.19
CA ALA A 35 4.22 -7.52 3.82
C ALA A 35 3.58 -8.82 3.31
N LYS A 36 4.21 -9.98 3.56
CA LYS A 36 3.63 -11.29 3.22
C LYS A 36 2.33 -11.56 3.98
N GLU A 37 2.30 -11.34 5.28
CA GLU A 37 1.10 -11.50 6.08
C GLU A 37 -0.03 -10.60 5.56
N PHE A 38 0.23 -9.29 5.44
CA PHE A 38 -0.72 -8.28 4.99
C PHE A 38 -1.30 -8.60 3.60
N LEU A 39 -0.44 -8.83 2.61
CA LEU A 39 -0.85 -9.06 1.23
C LEU A 39 -1.52 -10.44 1.05
N LEU A 40 -0.91 -11.52 1.57
CA LEU A 40 -1.40 -12.88 1.31
C LEU A 40 -2.67 -13.21 2.08
N THR A 41 -2.91 -12.60 3.23
CA THR A 41 -4.16 -12.75 3.97
C THR A 41 -5.25 -11.80 3.50
N GLY A 42 -4.86 -10.65 2.91
CA GLY A 42 -5.79 -9.57 2.56
C GLY A 42 -6.52 -8.97 3.77
N GLN A 43 -6.05 -9.24 5.00
CA GLN A 43 -6.65 -8.69 6.21
C GLN A 43 -6.32 -7.20 6.37
N ALA A 44 -7.27 -6.47 6.94
CA ALA A 44 -7.06 -5.08 7.27
C ALA A 44 -6.08 -4.94 8.44
N MET A 45 -5.19 -3.96 8.35
CA MET A 45 -4.25 -3.56 9.38
C MET A 45 -4.72 -2.25 10.02
N THR A 46 -4.67 -2.17 11.34
CA THR A 46 -5.01 -0.97 12.11
C THR A 46 -3.95 0.12 11.98
N ALA A 47 -4.31 1.37 12.31
CA ALA A 47 -3.38 2.49 12.34
C ALA A 47 -2.20 2.23 13.31
N THR A 48 -2.46 1.60 14.44
CA THR A 48 -1.43 1.25 15.44
C THR A 48 -0.45 0.21 14.89
N GLU A 49 -0.94 -0.84 14.22
CA GLU A 49 -0.08 -1.84 13.57
C GLU A 49 0.75 -1.23 12.44
N ALA A 50 0.16 -0.32 11.65
CA ALA A 50 0.85 0.40 10.59
C ALA A 50 1.97 1.32 11.14
N LEU A 51 1.74 1.95 12.30
CA LEU A 51 2.76 2.73 13.02
C LEU A 51 3.90 1.82 13.50
N GLN A 52 3.59 0.68 14.11
CA GLN A 52 4.59 -0.29 14.58
C GLN A 52 5.43 -0.87 13.43
N ALA A 53 4.81 -1.06 12.27
CA ALA A 53 5.50 -1.55 11.07
C ALA A 53 6.36 -0.47 10.37
N GLY A 54 6.20 0.81 10.72
CA GLY A 54 6.92 1.93 10.09
C GLY A 54 6.25 2.50 8.83
N MET A 55 5.11 1.97 8.43
CA MET A 55 4.33 2.46 7.28
C MET A 55 3.71 3.85 7.56
N VAL A 56 3.38 4.12 8.81
CA VAL A 56 2.78 5.38 9.27
C VAL A 56 3.73 6.05 10.26
N ASN A 57 3.93 7.36 10.11
CA ASN A 57 4.83 8.14 10.98
C ASN A 57 4.19 8.56 12.30
N ARG A 58 2.88 8.77 12.32
CA ARG A 58 2.11 9.24 13.48
C ARG A 58 0.68 8.74 13.42
N VAL A 59 0.14 8.41 14.59
CA VAL A 59 -1.29 8.14 14.79
C VAL A 59 -1.82 9.16 15.79
N VAL A 60 -2.94 9.78 15.46
CA VAL A 60 -3.57 10.85 16.25
C VAL A 60 -5.08 10.65 16.31
N PRO A 61 -5.79 11.24 17.29
CA PRO A 61 -7.25 11.31 17.27
C PRO A 61 -7.78 11.91 15.94
N ARG A 62 -8.92 11.43 15.48
CA ARG A 62 -9.48 11.84 14.19
C ARG A 62 -9.67 13.36 14.07
N ASP A 63 -10.14 14.00 15.12
CA ASP A 63 -10.35 15.46 15.20
C ASP A 63 -9.03 16.26 15.13
N GLN A 64 -7.89 15.63 15.40
CA GLN A 64 -6.57 16.25 15.36
C GLN A 64 -5.81 15.95 14.05
N LEU A 65 -6.34 15.11 13.16
CA LEU A 65 -5.63 14.63 11.96
C LEU A 65 -5.15 15.78 11.06
N GLU A 66 -6.03 16.72 10.75
CA GLU A 66 -5.70 17.86 9.90
C GLU A 66 -4.65 18.76 10.56
N ALA A 67 -4.87 19.14 11.82
CA ALA A 67 -3.95 20.00 12.55
C ALA A 67 -2.54 19.39 12.68
N ALA A 68 -2.45 18.10 13.01
CA ALA A 68 -1.17 17.38 13.11
C ALA A 68 -0.47 17.25 11.75
N THR A 69 -1.23 17.01 10.68
CA THR A 69 -0.69 16.93 9.31
C THR A 69 -0.15 18.28 8.83
N LEU A 70 -0.91 19.36 9.04
CA LEU A 70 -0.49 20.71 8.68
C LEU A 70 0.71 21.17 9.51
N ALA A 71 0.77 20.83 10.81
CA ALA A 71 1.92 21.13 11.64
C ALA A 71 3.20 20.45 11.12
N LEU A 72 3.12 19.17 10.72
CA LEU A 72 4.25 18.47 10.10
C LEU A 72 4.65 19.10 8.77
N ALA A 73 3.66 19.43 7.93
CA ALA A 73 3.90 20.05 6.61
C ALA A 73 4.57 21.43 6.77
N ARG A 74 4.11 22.27 7.69
CA ARG A 74 4.74 23.57 7.99
C ARG A 74 6.16 23.41 8.49
N ASN A 75 6.41 22.46 9.41
CA ASN A 75 7.77 22.19 9.88
C ASN A 75 8.73 21.84 8.73
N ILE A 76 8.25 21.08 7.72
CA ILE A 76 9.03 20.78 6.53
C ILE A 76 9.21 22.06 5.68
N ALA A 77 8.14 22.80 5.44
CA ALA A 77 8.15 23.98 4.58
C ALA A 77 9.07 25.10 5.12
N ASP A 78 9.31 25.16 6.41
CA ASP A 78 10.23 26.12 7.06
C ASP A 78 11.72 25.83 6.75
N LYS A 79 12.04 24.74 6.09
CA LYS A 79 13.43 24.39 5.74
C LYS A 79 13.80 24.97 4.38
N PRO A 80 15.10 25.25 4.10
CA PRO A 80 15.54 25.72 2.80
C PRO A 80 15.10 24.76 1.67
N SER A 81 14.37 25.28 0.69
CA SER A 81 13.76 24.49 -0.39
C SER A 81 14.77 23.67 -1.19
N PHE A 82 15.97 24.22 -1.44
CA PHE A 82 17.02 23.52 -2.14
C PHE A 82 17.53 22.30 -1.35
N ALA A 83 17.71 22.45 -0.04
CA ALA A 83 18.10 21.33 0.84
C ALA A 83 17.02 20.25 0.89
N LEU A 84 15.73 20.65 0.95
CA LEU A 84 14.60 19.70 0.89
C LEU A 84 14.60 18.91 -0.42
N LYS A 85 14.82 19.58 -1.55
CA LYS A 85 14.91 18.91 -2.85
C LYS A 85 16.03 17.89 -2.88
N LEU A 86 17.25 18.29 -2.52
CA LEU A 86 18.40 17.38 -2.51
C LEU A 86 18.22 16.21 -1.54
N GLY A 87 17.67 16.46 -0.34
CA GLY A 87 17.38 15.42 0.65
C GLY A 87 16.37 14.41 0.13
N LYS A 88 15.28 14.89 -0.49
CA LYS A 88 14.29 14.01 -1.12
C LYS A 88 14.88 13.21 -2.28
N ASP A 89 15.67 13.82 -3.14
CA ASP A 89 16.33 13.16 -4.26
C ASP A 89 17.29 12.06 -3.77
N SER A 90 18.04 12.32 -2.70
CA SER A 90 18.94 11.35 -2.07
C SER A 90 18.19 10.15 -1.49
N ILE A 91 17.06 10.40 -0.80
CA ILE A 91 16.21 9.32 -0.26
C ILE A 91 15.62 8.47 -1.39
N ASN A 92 15.12 9.11 -2.44
CA ASN A 92 14.56 8.42 -3.59
C ASN A 92 15.64 7.61 -4.34
N ALA A 93 16.84 8.13 -4.48
CA ALA A 93 17.97 7.41 -5.09
C ALA A 93 18.34 6.15 -4.28
N ALA A 94 18.35 6.23 -2.95
CA ALA A 94 18.58 5.08 -2.09
C ALA A 94 17.47 4.02 -2.25
N PHE A 95 16.23 4.46 -2.41
CA PHE A 95 15.07 3.59 -2.63
C PHE A 95 15.17 2.87 -3.98
N SER A 96 15.51 3.59 -5.05
CA SER A 96 15.74 3.00 -6.39
C SER A 96 16.94 2.04 -6.40
N ALA A 97 18.04 2.39 -5.70
CA ALA A 97 19.23 1.53 -5.59
C ALA A 97 18.93 0.19 -4.87
N GLN A 98 17.95 0.14 -4.00
CA GLN A 98 17.44 -1.09 -3.38
C GLN A 98 16.58 -1.94 -4.32
N GLY A 99 16.44 -1.57 -5.58
CA GLY A 99 15.73 -2.34 -6.59
C GLY A 99 14.24 -2.01 -6.71
N PHE A 100 13.76 -0.91 -6.13
CA PHE A 100 12.35 -0.54 -6.16
C PHE A 100 11.78 -0.50 -7.59
N ASP A 101 12.46 0.18 -8.52
CA ASP A 101 12.00 0.30 -9.92
C ASP A 101 11.89 -1.06 -10.63
N ASN A 102 12.80 -2.00 -10.31
CA ASN A 102 12.76 -3.36 -10.84
C ASN A 102 11.57 -4.15 -10.29
N VAL A 103 11.29 -3.99 -8.99
CA VAL A 103 10.14 -4.65 -8.35
C VAL A 103 8.83 -4.08 -8.87
N GLN A 104 8.73 -2.76 -9.13
CA GLN A 104 7.54 -2.17 -9.74
C GLN A 104 7.22 -2.82 -11.10
N ARG A 105 8.23 -2.98 -11.96
CA ARG A 105 8.04 -3.63 -13.27
C ARG A 105 7.65 -5.10 -13.13
N ALA A 106 8.28 -5.83 -12.20
CA ALA A 106 7.97 -7.23 -11.96
C ALA A 106 6.55 -7.40 -11.40
N ALA A 107 6.14 -6.56 -10.45
CA ALA A 107 4.81 -6.58 -9.86
C ALA A 107 3.73 -6.22 -10.90
N PHE A 108 3.97 -5.22 -11.75
CA PHE A 108 3.08 -4.87 -12.84
C PHE A 108 2.90 -6.03 -13.82
N ASN A 109 3.99 -6.69 -14.21
CA ASN A 109 3.92 -7.86 -15.11
C ASN A 109 3.14 -9.01 -14.48
N ALA A 110 3.36 -9.29 -13.19
CA ALA A 110 2.62 -10.32 -12.46
C ALA A 110 1.11 -9.98 -12.37
N HIS A 111 0.79 -8.71 -12.13
CA HIS A 111 -0.57 -8.20 -12.11
C HIS A 111 -1.27 -8.41 -13.47
N GLN A 112 -0.62 -8.02 -14.58
CA GLN A 112 -1.14 -8.22 -15.93
C GLN A 112 -1.28 -9.71 -16.28
N LEU A 113 -0.34 -10.55 -15.85
CA LEU A 113 -0.41 -12.00 -16.05
C LEU A 113 -1.62 -12.60 -15.34
N ALA A 114 -1.93 -12.15 -14.11
CA ALA A 114 -3.11 -12.60 -13.38
C ALA A 114 -4.40 -12.25 -14.12
N HIS A 115 -4.53 -11.01 -14.63
CA HIS A 115 -5.68 -10.62 -15.45
C HIS A 115 -5.79 -11.46 -16.72
N ALA A 116 -4.68 -11.69 -17.41
CA ALA A 116 -4.66 -12.53 -18.62
C ALA A 116 -5.09 -13.96 -18.29
N TYR A 117 -4.58 -14.54 -17.19
CA TYR A 117 -4.96 -15.88 -16.72
C TYR A 117 -6.49 -16.02 -16.55
N TYR A 118 -7.14 -15.12 -15.82
CA TYR A 118 -8.59 -15.20 -15.60
C TYR A 118 -9.37 -14.93 -16.87
N ARG A 119 -8.90 -14.04 -17.72
CA ARG A 119 -9.53 -13.77 -19.03
C ARG A 119 -9.57 -15.02 -19.91
N PHE A 120 -8.52 -15.83 -19.89
CA PHE A 120 -8.45 -17.06 -20.70
C PHE A 120 -9.10 -18.27 -20.03
N THR A 121 -9.09 -18.34 -18.69
CA THR A 121 -9.56 -19.54 -17.96
C THR A 121 -10.98 -19.42 -17.42
N GLN A 122 -11.55 -18.21 -17.36
CA GLN A 122 -12.86 -17.94 -16.78
C GLN A 122 -13.73 -17.03 -17.69
N ASP A 123 -13.81 -17.36 -18.99
CA ASP A 123 -14.70 -16.73 -19.97
C ASP A 123 -14.63 -15.19 -20.00
N GLY A 124 -13.43 -14.65 -20.08
CA GLY A 124 -13.20 -13.21 -20.13
C GLY A 124 -13.33 -12.48 -18.79
N ALA A 125 -13.33 -13.20 -17.67
CA ALA A 125 -13.35 -12.59 -16.35
C ALA A 125 -12.10 -11.73 -16.12
N PHE A 126 -12.29 -10.63 -15.38
CA PHE A 126 -11.21 -9.72 -15.01
C PHE A 126 -10.43 -10.23 -13.79
N ALA A 127 -11.07 -11.05 -12.95
CA ALA A 127 -10.53 -11.61 -11.71
C ALA A 127 -11.20 -12.96 -11.41
N ASP A 128 -10.79 -13.64 -10.33
CA ASP A 128 -11.42 -14.90 -9.93
C ASP A 128 -12.91 -14.75 -9.62
N ARG A 129 -13.77 -15.35 -10.45
CA ARG A 129 -15.23 -15.26 -10.30
C ARG A 129 -15.73 -15.91 -9.03
N GLY A 130 -15.22 -17.08 -8.70
CA GLY A 130 -15.68 -17.82 -7.53
C GLY A 130 -15.41 -17.08 -6.23
N PHE A 131 -14.37 -16.27 -6.19
CA PHE A 131 -14.10 -15.39 -5.05
C PHE A 131 -15.00 -14.14 -5.09
N LEU A 132 -15.12 -13.47 -6.23
CA LEU A 132 -15.97 -12.28 -6.36
C LEU A 132 -17.41 -12.57 -5.93
N ASP A 133 -17.96 -13.71 -6.30
CA ASP A 133 -19.32 -14.13 -5.91
C ASP A 133 -19.42 -14.28 -4.39
N ARG A 134 -18.45 -14.94 -3.73
CA ARG A 134 -18.41 -15.09 -2.27
C ARG A 134 -18.27 -13.74 -1.57
N PHE A 135 -17.36 -12.88 -2.04
CA PHE A 135 -17.12 -11.56 -1.48
C PHE A 135 -18.36 -10.65 -1.59
N MET A 136 -19.03 -10.65 -2.73
CA MET A 136 -20.26 -9.89 -2.93
C MET A 136 -21.42 -10.43 -2.08
N ALA A 137 -21.46 -11.72 -1.82
CA ALA A 137 -22.45 -12.32 -0.94
C ALA A 137 -22.29 -11.92 0.55
N THR A 138 -21.05 -11.71 1.00
CA THR A 138 -20.76 -11.27 2.38
C THR A 138 -21.09 -9.78 2.63
N LYS A 139 -21.07 -8.93 1.60
CA LYS A 139 -21.43 -7.51 1.71
C LYS A 139 -22.93 -7.23 1.72
N LYS A 140 -23.78 -8.24 1.42
CA LYS A 140 -25.24 -8.12 1.42
C LYS A 140 -25.89 -8.47 2.77
N LYS A 141 -25.13 -8.84 3.78
CA LYS A 141 -25.54 -9.05 5.16
C LYS A 141 -25.07 -7.90 6.05
#